data_dd14e8cd261982285556b67eabea3055
#
_entry.id   dd14e8cd261982285556b67eabea3055
#
_cell.length_a   1.000
_cell.length_b   1.000
_cell.length_c   1.000
_cell.angle_alpha   90.00
_cell.angle_beta   90.00
_cell.angle_gamma   90.00
#
_symmetry.space_group_name_H-M   'P 1'
#
loop_
_entity.id
_entity.type
_entity.pdbx_description
1 polymer ?
#
loop_
_entity_poly.entity_id
_entity_poly.type
_entity_poly.pdbx_seq_one_letter_code
_entity_poly.pdbx_strand_id
1 'polypeptide(L)'
;MVVPAAGFYRPASLRLEHGRTDPDARYTDWLDVRAMAREVLDAVGPGGSGEYLPVLWDLGRDRAARARRVPMPPGGVLLVPGPLLQGVGLAFDVVVHLRVAPAARRRRVTVDQAWTLPAYDRYDAEVDPAALADAVVLADHPDRPALVLSGRFAS
;
A
#
# COMPACT_ATOMS: atom_id res chain seq x y z
N MET A 1 -11.67 -3.59 9.75
CA MET A 1 -10.89 -4.75 9.28
C MET A 1 -9.58 -4.26 8.68
N VAL A 2 -8.56 -5.15 8.50
CA VAL A 2 -7.26 -4.77 7.95
C VAL A 2 -6.83 -5.79 6.89
N VAL A 3 -6.46 -5.30 5.70
CA VAL A 3 -5.92 -6.09 4.58
C VAL A 3 -4.58 -5.48 4.16
N PRO A 4 -3.43 -6.00 4.66
CA PRO A 4 -2.13 -5.48 4.29
C PRO A 4 -1.85 -5.67 2.80
N ALA A 5 -1.37 -4.63 2.12
CA ALA A 5 -1.02 -4.70 0.69
C ALA A 5 0.05 -5.77 0.39
N ALA A 6 0.90 -6.08 1.35
CA ALA A 6 1.90 -7.15 1.22
C ALA A 6 1.28 -8.53 0.95
N GLY A 7 0.05 -8.78 1.41
CA GLY A 7 -0.70 -10.01 1.11
C GLY A 7 -1.13 -10.14 -0.37
N PHE A 8 -0.92 -9.08 -1.16
CA PHE A 8 -1.19 -9.01 -2.60
C PHE A 8 0.07 -8.76 -3.43
N TYR A 9 1.25 -9.00 -2.86
CA TYR A 9 2.47 -9.00 -3.65
C TYR A 9 2.50 -10.23 -4.56
N ARG A 10 3.04 -10.03 -5.75
CA ARG A 10 3.21 -11.08 -6.76
C ARG A 10 4.17 -12.18 -6.28
N PRO A 11 4.15 -13.38 -6.89
CA PRO A 11 5.14 -14.43 -6.63
C PRO A 11 6.59 -13.94 -6.76
N ALA A 12 7.51 -14.58 -6.04
CA ALA A 12 8.94 -14.22 -6.10
C ALA A 12 9.51 -14.32 -7.53
N SER A 13 9.02 -15.24 -8.34
CA SER A 13 9.41 -15.38 -9.75
C SER A 13 9.18 -14.12 -10.59
N LEU A 14 8.15 -13.34 -10.26
CA LEU A 14 7.85 -12.06 -10.92
C LEU A 14 8.52 -10.89 -10.22
N ARG A 15 8.41 -10.81 -8.88
CA ARG A 15 8.99 -9.70 -8.10
C ARG A 15 10.50 -9.59 -8.20
N LEU A 16 11.17 -10.72 -8.39
CA LEU A 16 12.63 -10.83 -8.36
C LEU A 16 13.21 -11.16 -9.75
N GLU A 17 12.43 -11.01 -10.81
CA GLU A 17 12.85 -11.29 -12.19
C GLU A 17 14.10 -10.48 -12.58
N HIS A 18 14.17 -9.22 -12.14
CA HIS A 18 15.31 -8.31 -12.39
C HIS A 18 16.33 -8.30 -11.24
N GLY A 19 16.21 -9.21 -10.29
CA GLY A 19 17.10 -9.31 -9.12
C GLY A 19 16.39 -9.07 -7.78
N ARG A 20 17.09 -9.44 -6.69
CA ARG A 20 16.51 -9.36 -5.33
C ARG A 20 16.43 -7.93 -4.78
N THR A 21 17.23 -7.04 -5.31
CA THR A 21 17.41 -5.67 -4.80
C THR A 21 17.22 -4.62 -5.88
N ASP A 22 16.35 -4.91 -6.85
CA ASP A 22 16.02 -3.99 -7.93
C ASP A 22 14.96 -2.98 -7.46
N PRO A 23 15.27 -1.67 -7.40
CA PRO A 23 14.34 -0.66 -6.94
C PRO A 23 13.23 -0.36 -7.94
N ASP A 24 13.45 -0.54 -9.25
CA ASP A 24 12.42 -0.33 -10.27
C ASP A 24 11.38 -1.45 -10.19
N ALA A 25 11.79 -2.70 -10.08
CA ALA A 25 10.89 -3.82 -9.83
C ALA A 25 10.12 -3.63 -8.51
N ARG A 26 10.76 -3.08 -7.46
CA ARG A 26 10.08 -2.72 -6.20
C ARG A 26 8.97 -1.72 -6.42
N TYR A 27 9.17 -0.77 -7.32
CA TYR A 27 8.21 0.28 -7.64
C TYR A 27 7.06 -0.24 -8.50
N THR A 28 7.34 -1.03 -9.55
CA THR A 28 6.38 -1.38 -10.59
C THR A 28 5.77 -2.78 -10.46
N ASP A 29 6.53 -3.76 -9.95
CA ASP A 29 6.20 -5.17 -10.16
C ASP A 29 5.78 -5.91 -8.89
N TRP A 30 5.96 -5.31 -7.71
CA TRP A 30 5.70 -6.03 -6.48
C TRP A 30 4.22 -6.21 -6.16
N LEU A 31 3.40 -5.18 -6.34
CA LEU A 31 1.97 -5.25 -6.02
C LEU A 31 1.16 -5.79 -7.21
N ASP A 32 0.34 -6.78 -6.97
CA ASP A 32 -0.73 -7.16 -7.91
C ASP A 32 -1.92 -6.21 -7.73
N VAL A 33 -1.83 -5.05 -8.37
CA VAL A 33 -2.85 -4.00 -8.32
C VAL A 33 -4.21 -4.51 -8.80
N ARG A 34 -4.23 -5.33 -9.86
CA ARG A 34 -5.48 -5.86 -10.43
C ARG A 34 -6.15 -6.84 -9.48
N ALA A 35 -5.37 -7.71 -8.85
CA ALA A 35 -5.91 -8.64 -7.87
C ALA A 35 -6.41 -7.89 -6.62
N MET A 36 -5.69 -6.88 -6.14
CA MET A 36 -6.14 -6.07 -5.00
C MET A 36 -7.43 -5.31 -5.32
N ALA A 37 -7.55 -4.69 -6.49
CA ALA A 37 -8.77 -4.05 -6.91
C ALA A 37 -9.94 -5.05 -6.92
N ARG A 38 -9.84 -6.12 -7.69
CA ARG A 38 -10.91 -7.11 -7.88
C ARG A 38 -11.31 -7.85 -6.60
N GLU A 39 -10.31 -8.30 -5.81
CA GLU A 39 -10.56 -9.21 -4.68
C GLU A 39 -10.86 -8.47 -3.37
N VAL A 40 -10.53 -7.18 -3.30
CA VAL A 40 -10.68 -6.37 -2.08
C VAL A 40 -11.62 -5.20 -2.33
N LEU A 41 -11.21 -4.21 -3.15
CA LEU A 41 -11.92 -2.94 -3.25
C LEU A 41 -13.26 -3.08 -4.00
N ASP A 42 -13.23 -3.67 -5.20
CA ASP A 42 -14.45 -3.89 -5.99
C ASP A 42 -15.41 -4.86 -5.30
N ALA A 43 -14.85 -5.84 -4.59
CA ALA A 43 -15.64 -6.85 -3.88
C ALA A 43 -16.49 -6.26 -2.74
N VAL A 44 -16.04 -5.19 -2.09
CA VAL A 44 -16.78 -4.49 -1.03
C VAL A 44 -17.38 -3.16 -1.49
N GLY A 45 -17.06 -2.75 -2.70
CA GLY A 45 -17.57 -1.54 -3.33
C GLY A 45 -19.03 -1.69 -3.82
N PRO A 46 -19.59 -0.62 -4.41
CA PRO A 46 -20.94 -0.64 -4.96
C PRO A 46 -21.12 -1.75 -6.01
N GLY A 47 -22.10 -2.63 -5.81
CA GLY A 47 -22.37 -3.77 -6.70
C GLY A 47 -21.44 -4.97 -6.53
N GLY A 48 -20.52 -4.92 -5.58
CA GLY A 48 -19.64 -6.05 -5.23
C GLY A 48 -20.37 -7.16 -4.45
N SER A 49 -19.66 -8.26 -4.21
CA SER A 49 -20.20 -9.42 -3.49
C SER A 49 -20.43 -9.18 -1.99
N GLY A 50 -19.83 -8.14 -1.42
CA GLY A 50 -19.78 -7.88 0.01
C GLY A 50 -18.76 -8.75 0.77
N GLU A 51 -17.94 -9.53 0.06
CA GLU A 51 -16.94 -10.41 0.66
C GLU A 51 -15.57 -10.17 0.04
N TYR A 52 -14.58 -9.78 0.85
CA TYR A 52 -13.22 -9.54 0.40
C TYR A 52 -12.29 -10.71 0.69
N LEU A 53 -11.20 -10.81 -0.07
CA LEU A 53 -10.11 -11.76 0.17
C LEU A 53 -9.07 -11.10 1.09
N PRO A 54 -8.78 -11.64 2.29
CA PRO A 54 -7.86 -10.99 3.23
C PRO A 54 -6.39 -11.10 2.82
N VAL A 55 -6.03 -12.11 2.05
CA VAL A 55 -4.66 -12.37 1.58
C VAL A 55 -4.68 -13.27 0.35
N LEU A 56 -3.95 -12.88 -0.68
CA LEU A 56 -3.81 -13.65 -1.93
C LEU A 56 -2.58 -14.57 -1.91
N TRP A 57 -1.45 -14.05 -1.42
CA TRP A 57 -0.15 -14.70 -1.50
C TRP A 57 0.56 -14.77 -0.15
N ASP A 58 1.03 -15.96 0.23
CA ASP A 58 1.89 -16.19 1.41
C ASP A 58 3.34 -15.93 0.98
N LEU A 59 3.87 -14.75 1.34
CA LEU A 59 5.24 -14.34 0.96
C LEU A 59 6.32 -15.22 1.60
N GLY A 60 6.07 -15.73 2.80
CA GLY A 60 7.06 -16.55 3.51
C GLY A 60 7.24 -17.92 2.88
N ARG A 61 6.17 -18.49 2.32
CA ARG A 61 6.18 -19.78 1.63
C ARG A 61 6.20 -19.67 0.11
N ASP A 62 6.14 -18.46 -0.40
CA ASP A 62 6.04 -18.10 -1.82
C ASP A 62 4.98 -18.93 -2.58
N ARG A 63 3.77 -18.97 -2.05
CA ARG A 63 2.64 -19.70 -2.64
C ARG A 63 1.30 -19.02 -2.40
N ALA A 64 0.28 -19.41 -3.16
CA ALA A 64 -1.09 -18.95 -2.93
C ALA A 64 -1.54 -19.26 -1.50
N ALA A 65 -2.07 -18.25 -0.81
CA ALA A 65 -2.50 -18.35 0.59
C ALA A 65 -3.74 -19.26 0.75
N ARG A 66 -4.58 -19.38 -0.31
CA ARG A 66 -5.85 -20.12 -0.31
C ARG A 66 -6.77 -19.70 0.83
N ALA A 67 -6.74 -18.40 1.17
CA ALA A 67 -7.60 -17.84 2.20
C ALA A 67 -9.08 -17.89 1.77
N ARG A 68 -9.97 -18.02 2.75
CA ARG A 68 -11.41 -17.86 2.52
C ARG A 68 -11.76 -16.39 2.44
N ARG A 69 -12.79 -16.05 1.65
CA ARG A 69 -13.38 -14.71 1.65
C ARG A 69 -14.03 -14.41 3.00
N VAL A 70 -14.02 -13.15 3.37
CA VAL A 70 -14.55 -12.64 4.64
C VAL A 70 -15.66 -11.64 4.32
N PRO A 71 -16.84 -11.80 4.89
CA PRO A 71 -17.92 -10.85 4.69
C PRO A 71 -17.59 -9.50 5.34
N MET A 72 -17.90 -8.43 4.62
CA MET A 72 -17.82 -7.07 5.14
C MET A 72 -19.07 -6.77 5.96
N PRO A 73 -18.96 -6.45 7.25
CA PRO A 73 -20.14 -6.10 8.04
C PRO A 73 -20.70 -4.75 7.58
N PRO A 74 -22.04 -4.54 7.69
CA PRO A 74 -22.65 -3.26 7.40
C PRO A 74 -22.00 -2.11 8.18
N GLY A 75 -21.68 -1.00 7.51
CA GLY A 75 -20.99 0.14 8.14
C GLY A 75 -19.52 -0.13 8.51
N GLY A 76 -18.98 -1.26 8.09
CA GLY A 76 -17.58 -1.61 8.39
C GLY A 76 -16.58 -0.72 7.64
N VAL A 77 -15.40 -0.54 8.24
CA VAL A 77 -14.26 0.14 7.62
C VAL A 77 -13.17 -0.88 7.31
N LEU A 78 -12.69 -0.88 6.07
CA LEU A 78 -11.58 -1.71 5.62
C LEU A 78 -10.32 -0.85 5.45
N LEU A 79 -9.28 -1.15 6.20
CA LEU A 79 -7.98 -0.49 6.10
C LEU A 79 -7.05 -1.32 5.21
N VAL A 80 -6.41 -0.67 4.24
CA VAL A 80 -5.42 -1.30 3.35
C VAL A 80 -4.07 -0.61 3.57
N PRO A 81 -3.31 -1.00 4.60
CA PRO A 81 -1.99 -0.42 4.82
C PRO A 81 -0.96 -1.00 3.86
N GLY A 82 -0.15 -0.11 3.29
CA GLY A 82 0.95 -0.51 2.40
C GLY A 82 1.66 0.68 1.78
N PRO A 83 2.87 0.48 1.29
CA PRO A 83 3.60 1.50 0.55
C PRO A 83 3.19 1.51 -0.93
N LEU A 84 3.38 2.66 -1.61
CA LEU A 84 3.27 2.82 -3.06
C LEU A 84 1.87 2.49 -3.62
N LEU A 85 0.80 2.83 -2.86
CA LEU A 85 -0.58 2.47 -3.22
C LEU A 85 -1.34 3.57 -3.98
N GLN A 86 -0.88 4.82 -3.92
CA GLN A 86 -1.52 5.92 -4.61
C GLN A 86 -0.99 6.03 -6.05
N GLY A 87 -1.79 6.57 -6.94
CA GLY A 87 -1.39 6.76 -8.35
C GLY A 87 -1.42 5.49 -9.21
N VAL A 88 -1.78 4.32 -8.64
CA VAL A 88 -1.81 3.03 -9.37
C VAL A 88 -3.22 2.58 -9.79
N GLY A 89 -4.22 3.44 -9.60
CA GLY A 89 -5.60 3.15 -10.03
C GLY A 89 -6.43 2.35 -9.01
N LEU A 90 -6.01 2.29 -7.74
CA LEU A 90 -6.84 1.73 -6.66
C LEU A 90 -7.84 2.78 -6.16
N ALA A 91 -9.12 2.44 -6.16
CA ALA A 91 -10.20 3.34 -5.74
C ALA A 91 -10.44 3.19 -4.22
N PHE A 92 -9.88 4.11 -3.45
CA PHE A 92 -10.14 4.24 -2.02
C PHE A 92 -11.14 5.36 -1.75
N ASP A 93 -12.04 5.20 -0.77
CA ASP A 93 -12.96 6.25 -0.32
C ASP A 93 -12.21 7.37 0.42
N VAL A 94 -11.19 6.99 1.19
CA VAL A 94 -10.34 7.90 1.97
C VAL A 94 -8.90 7.43 1.92
N VAL A 95 -7.99 8.37 1.69
CA VAL A 95 -6.55 8.11 1.64
C VAL A 95 -5.83 8.91 2.73
N VAL A 96 -5.13 8.20 3.61
CA VAL A 96 -4.24 8.79 4.61
C VAL A 96 -2.79 8.50 4.23
N HIS A 97 -2.03 9.53 3.92
CA HIS A 97 -0.62 9.39 3.58
C HIS A 97 0.29 9.62 4.80
N LEU A 98 1.10 8.62 5.14
CA LEU A 98 2.14 8.75 6.15
C LEU A 98 3.42 9.27 5.49
N ARG A 99 3.62 10.58 5.53
CA ARG A 99 4.79 11.24 4.95
C ARG A 99 5.97 11.14 5.90
N VAL A 100 7.05 10.54 5.41
CA VAL A 100 8.35 10.51 6.08
C VAL A 100 9.37 11.17 5.15
N ALA A 101 10.00 12.25 5.58
CA ALA A 101 11.00 12.96 4.79
C ALA A 101 12.15 12.03 4.40
N PRO A 102 12.77 12.21 3.20
CA PRO A 102 13.84 11.31 2.72
C PRO A 102 14.98 11.11 3.72
N ALA A 103 15.40 12.17 4.43
CA ALA A 103 16.44 12.07 5.45
C ALA A 103 16.01 11.21 6.66
N ALA A 104 14.74 11.29 7.10
CA ALA A 104 14.21 10.47 8.17
C ALA A 104 14.03 9.02 7.72
N ARG A 105 13.60 8.79 6.47
CA ARG A 105 13.49 7.47 5.85
C ARG A 105 14.85 6.77 5.79
N ARG A 106 15.92 7.46 5.33
CA ARG A 106 17.29 6.92 5.28
C ARG A 106 17.83 6.52 6.66
N ARG A 107 17.45 7.23 7.73
CA ARG A 107 17.87 6.88 9.09
C ARG A 107 17.14 5.66 9.66
N ARG A 108 15.94 5.34 9.17
CA ARG A 108 15.08 4.27 9.70
C ARG A 108 15.19 2.97 8.94
N VAL A 109 15.54 3.04 7.67
CA VAL A 109 15.68 1.84 6.85
C VAL A 109 16.91 1.05 7.31
N THR A 110 16.77 -0.26 7.39
CA THR A 110 17.87 -1.17 7.69
C THR A 110 18.80 -1.31 6.48
N VAL A 111 20.04 -1.72 6.69
CA VAL A 111 21.05 -1.83 5.62
C VAL A 111 20.58 -2.79 4.52
N ASP A 112 19.95 -3.90 4.89
CA ASP A 112 19.40 -4.90 3.96
C ASP A 112 18.19 -4.39 3.15
N GLN A 113 17.54 -3.31 3.59
CA GLN A 113 16.41 -2.69 2.91
C GLN A 113 16.76 -1.36 2.22
N ALA A 114 17.99 -0.87 2.36
CA ALA A 114 18.40 0.43 1.81
C ALA A 114 18.25 0.51 0.28
N TRP A 115 18.31 -0.62 -0.40
CA TRP A 115 18.07 -0.73 -1.84
C TRP A 115 16.65 -0.30 -2.27
N THR A 116 15.69 -0.26 -1.35
CA THR A 116 14.32 0.18 -1.65
C THR A 116 14.17 1.70 -1.71
N LEU A 117 15.12 2.47 -1.19
CA LEU A 117 15.03 3.92 -1.11
C LEU A 117 14.80 4.61 -2.45
N PRO A 118 15.48 4.23 -3.56
CA PRO A 118 15.23 4.85 -4.85
C PRO A 118 13.78 4.68 -5.34
N ALA A 119 13.13 3.56 -5.02
CA ALA A 119 11.72 3.34 -5.38
C ALA A 119 10.81 4.37 -4.66
N TYR A 120 11.07 4.68 -3.41
CA TYR A 120 10.32 5.70 -2.68
C TYR A 120 10.62 7.12 -3.16
N ASP A 121 11.89 7.43 -3.45
CA ASP A 121 12.28 8.73 -3.96
C ASP A 121 11.63 8.98 -5.36
N ARG A 122 11.59 7.95 -6.21
CA ARG A 122 10.88 7.96 -7.49
C ARG A 122 9.37 8.15 -7.32
N TYR A 123 8.76 7.41 -6.40
CA TYR A 123 7.33 7.51 -6.09
C TYR A 123 6.95 8.91 -5.61
N ASP A 124 7.74 9.50 -4.72
CA ASP A 124 7.51 10.86 -4.22
C ASP A 124 7.58 11.89 -5.38
N ALA A 125 8.49 11.70 -6.34
CA ALA A 125 8.68 12.59 -7.47
C ALA A 125 7.61 12.45 -8.57
N GLU A 126 7.18 11.23 -8.87
CA GLU A 126 6.26 10.94 -9.99
C GLU A 126 4.79 11.04 -9.58
N VAL A 127 4.45 10.66 -8.35
CA VAL A 127 3.06 10.54 -7.90
C VAL A 127 2.64 11.71 -7.02
N ASP A 128 3.57 12.31 -6.27
CA ASP A 128 3.27 13.29 -5.21
C ASP A 128 2.12 12.80 -4.29
N PRO A 129 2.33 11.71 -3.55
CA PRO A 129 1.26 11.07 -2.79
C PRO A 129 0.66 11.98 -1.70
N ALA A 130 1.39 13.00 -1.27
CA ALA A 130 0.87 13.97 -0.31
C ALA A 130 -0.21 14.87 -0.93
N ALA A 131 -0.09 15.21 -2.21
CA ALA A 131 -1.09 16.00 -2.93
C ALA A 131 -2.36 15.19 -3.26
N LEU A 132 -2.24 13.86 -3.40
CA LEU A 132 -3.37 12.98 -3.70
C LEU A 132 -4.14 12.52 -2.45
N ALA A 133 -3.58 12.69 -1.26
CA ALA A 133 -4.19 12.20 -0.03
C ALA A 133 -5.26 13.15 0.54
N ASP A 134 -6.29 12.60 1.17
CA ASP A 134 -7.30 13.35 1.92
C ASP A 134 -6.73 13.87 3.26
N ALA A 135 -5.76 13.15 3.83
CA ALA A 135 -5.04 13.54 5.03
C ALA A 135 -3.58 13.12 4.95
N VAL A 136 -2.68 13.98 5.43
CA VAL A 136 -1.24 13.70 5.50
C VAL A 136 -0.79 13.71 6.96
N VAL A 137 -0.18 12.62 7.38
CA VAL A 137 0.46 12.52 8.69
C VAL A 137 1.97 12.70 8.49
N LEU A 138 2.51 13.80 9.01
CA LEU A 138 3.95 14.06 9.04
C LEU A 138 4.57 13.20 10.13
N ALA A 139 5.31 12.15 9.77
CA ALA A 139 5.80 11.12 10.66
C ALA A 139 7.34 11.07 10.75
N ASP A 140 8.02 12.21 10.58
CA ASP A 140 9.48 12.31 10.70
C ASP A 140 9.97 11.98 12.11
N HIS A 141 9.14 12.20 13.11
CA HIS A 141 9.36 11.79 14.48
C HIS A 141 8.22 10.85 14.93
N PRO A 142 8.49 9.58 15.31
CA PRO A 142 7.44 8.61 15.59
C PRO A 142 6.54 9.04 16.75
N ASP A 143 7.09 9.71 17.77
CA ASP A 143 6.34 10.11 18.97
C ASP A 143 5.68 11.50 18.85
N ARG A 144 5.89 12.20 17.74
CA ARG A 144 5.38 13.56 17.51
C ARG A 144 4.90 13.73 16.07
N PRO A 145 3.91 12.92 15.64
CA PRO A 145 3.32 13.11 14.32
C PRO A 145 2.50 14.39 14.28
N ALA A 146 2.44 15.03 13.11
CA ALA A 146 1.54 16.15 12.86
C ALA A 146 0.55 15.79 11.76
N LEU A 147 -0.73 16.14 11.93
CA LEU A 147 -1.78 15.89 10.96
C LEU A 147 -2.00 17.16 10.11
N VAL A 148 -2.01 17.00 8.80
CA VAL A 148 -2.42 18.00 7.84
C VAL A 148 -3.63 17.45 7.09
N LEU A 149 -4.77 18.12 7.20
CA LEU A 149 -5.99 17.78 6.48
C LEU A 149 -6.03 18.52 5.15
N SER A 150 -6.34 17.84 4.06
CA SER A 150 -6.63 18.46 2.78
C SER A 150 -8.09 18.90 2.69
N GLY A 151 -8.43 19.71 1.68
CA GLY A 151 -9.69 20.44 1.59
C GLY A 151 -11.00 19.70 1.88
N ARG A 152 -11.03 18.36 1.70
CA ARG A 152 -12.21 17.53 2.00
C ARG A 152 -12.51 17.43 3.52
N PHE A 153 -11.50 17.60 4.37
CA PHE A 153 -11.61 17.54 5.83
C PHE A 153 -11.11 18.82 6.53
N ALA A 154 -10.85 19.88 5.78
CA ALA A 154 -10.28 21.13 6.31
C ALA A 154 -11.34 22.16 6.76
N SER A 155 -12.61 21.76 6.87
CA SER A 155 -13.73 22.61 7.33
C SER A 155 -14.02 22.43 8.79
#